data_21c5f0b020edd405dbdadfebc65d77a0
#
_entry.id   21c5f0b020edd405dbdadfebc65d77a0
#
_cell.length_a   1.000
_cell.length_b   1.000
_cell.length_c   1.000
_cell.angle_alpha   90.00
_cell.angle_beta   90.00
_cell.angle_gamma   90.00
#
_symmetry.space_group_name_H-M   'P 1'
#
loop_
_entity.id
_entity.type
_entity.pdbx_description
1 polymer ?
#
loop_
_entity_poly.entity_id
_entity_poly.type
_entity_poly.pdbx_seq_one_letter_code
_entity_poly.pdbx_strand_id
1 'polypeptide(L)'
;MGLTLVITIVAFLFVVLTLTAMLLFAKAKLSPKGKIKITINNETIIEVDGGGTLLSTLGNNGIYLPSACGGGGTCVQCKCIVESGGGGILPTEEPHFSRKEIAAHWRLGCQVKVKEDMHIEVEEGVLGIKEWQATVVSNFNVATYIKEFIVEIPEDMDYKAGGYIQIKIPKCIVKFSEMDISAHPDDHPGEPNKFVQEWADGPFRMLDLVMKNDEEVVRAYSMASYPAEGRRIMLNVRVAAPPFDRNANRWMNVNPGIASSYIFNCKVGD
;
A
#
# COMPACT_ATOMS: atom_id res chain seq x y z
N MET A 1 45.73 -20.14 -20.75
CA MET A 1 44.69 -19.88 -19.75
C MET A 1 44.13 -18.45 -19.82
N GLY A 2 44.94 -17.40 -19.96
CA GLY A 2 44.44 -16.01 -20.01
C GLY A 2 43.59 -15.66 -21.24
N LEU A 3 43.98 -16.13 -22.44
CA LEU A 3 43.23 -15.82 -23.66
C LEU A 3 41.84 -16.47 -23.70
N THR A 4 41.73 -17.70 -23.25
CA THR A 4 40.42 -18.41 -23.14
C THR A 4 39.47 -17.70 -22.17
N LEU A 5 40.00 -17.25 -21.02
CA LEU A 5 39.21 -16.48 -20.02
C LEU A 5 38.72 -15.15 -20.62
N VAL A 6 39.56 -14.42 -21.34
CA VAL A 6 39.19 -13.15 -21.98
C VAL A 6 38.10 -13.39 -23.05
N ILE A 7 38.25 -14.40 -23.89
CA ILE A 7 37.26 -14.75 -24.94
C ILE A 7 35.91 -15.11 -24.28
N THR A 8 35.93 -15.89 -23.20
CA THR A 8 34.70 -16.27 -22.49
C THR A 8 33.98 -15.06 -21.89
N ILE A 9 34.75 -14.14 -21.25
CA ILE A 9 34.17 -12.93 -20.68
C ILE A 9 33.57 -12.02 -21.77
N VAL A 10 34.30 -11.83 -22.88
CA VAL A 10 33.82 -11.02 -24.01
C VAL A 10 32.58 -11.62 -24.64
N ALA A 11 32.56 -12.94 -24.85
CA ALA A 11 31.40 -13.63 -25.41
C ALA A 11 30.17 -13.51 -24.46
N PHE A 12 30.36 -13.70 -23.15
CA PHE A 12 29.32 -13.53 -22.15
C PHE A 12 28.76 -12.10 -22.14
N LEU A 13 29.63 -11.09 -22.08
CA LEU A 13 29.23 -9.68 -22.13
C LEU A 13 28.47 -9.34 -23.42
N PHE A 14 28.92 -9.85 -24.56
CA PHE A 14 28.26 -9.64 -25.83
C PHE A 14 26.84 -10.21 -25.83
N VAL A 15 26.65 -11.42 -25.34
CA VAL A 15 25.32 -12.06 -25.25
C VAL A 15 24.41 -11.25 -24.31
N VAL A 16 24.90 -10.88 -23.11
CA VAL A 16 24.12 -10.11 -22.14
C VAL A 16 23.71 -8.75 -22.70
N LEU A 17 24.66 -8.03 -23.31
CA LEU A 17 24.38 -6.71 -23.88
C LEU A 17 23.39 -6.80 -25.05
N THR A 18 23.52 -7.83 -25.91
CA THR A 18 22.61 -8.04 -27.04
C THR A 18 21.19 -8.35 -26.55
N LEU A 19 21.06 -9.23 -25.55
CA LEU A 19 19.75 -9.54 -24.95
C LEU A 19 19.13 -8.32 -24.25
N THR A 20 19.95 -7.55 -23.52
CA THR A 20 19.50 -6.33 -22.87
C THR A 20 19.04 -5.30 -23.90
N ALA A 21 19.79 -5.08 -24.97
CA ALA A 21 19.45 -4.17 -26.05
C ALA A 21 18.13 -4.61 -26.74
N MET A 22 17.99 -5.91 -26.99
CA MET A 22 16.76 -6.47 -27.57
C MET A 22 15.54 -6.28 -26.67
N LEU A 23 15.69 -6.50 -25.36
CA LEU A 23 14.60 -6.27 -24.38
C LEU A 23 14.24 -4.78 -24.30
N LEU A 24 15.22 -3.88 -24.25
CA LEU A 24 14.98 -2.43 -24.24
C LEU A 24 14.29 -1.95 -25.51
N PHE A 25 14.71 -2.47 -26.68
CA PHE A 25 14.07 -2.18 -27.96
C PHE A 25 12.62 -2.68 -27.99
N ALA A 26 12.38 -3.93 -27.58
CA ALA A 26 11.05 -4.50 -27.49
C ALA A 26 10.16 -3.67 -26.52
N LYS A 27 10.68 -3.32 -25.34
CA LYS A 27 9.99 -2.44 -24.39
C LYS A 27 9.64 -1.10 -25.02
N ALA A 28 10.58 -0.43 -25.68
CA ALA A 28 10.36 0.87 -26.31
C ALA A 28 9.32 0.82 -27.45
N LYS A 29 9.22 -0.32 -28.14
CA LYS A 29 8.28 -0.51 -29.23
C LYS A 29 6.88 -0.96 -28.77
N LEU A 30 6.80 -1.69 -27.66
CA LEU A 30 5.57 -2.22 -27.08
C LEU A 30 4.93 -1.31 -26.04
N SER A 31 5.69 -0.33 -25.52
CA SER A 31 5.14 0.66 -24.58
C SER A 31 4.22 1.63 -25.33
N PRO A 32 3.05 1.95 -24.77
CA PRO A 32 2.15 2.95 -25.34
C PRO A 32 2.88 4.27 -25.57
N LYS A 33 2.70 4.88 -26.72
CA LYS A 33 3.26 6.19 -27.05
C LYS A 33 2.12 7.23 -27.08
N GLY A 34 2.28 8.27 -26.28
CA GLY A 34 1.31 9.37 -26.21
C GLY A 34 0.49 9.36 -24.93
N LYS A 35 -0.33 10.39 -24.79
CA LYS A 35 -1.29 10.50 -23.68
C LYS A 35 -2.49 9.61 -23.95
N ILE A 36 -2.92 8.93 -22.90
CA ILE A 36 -4.10 8.07 -22.87
C ILE A 36 -5.19 8.82 -22.13
N LYS A 37 -6.40 8.79 -22.67
CA LYS A 37 -7.58 9.39 -22.05
C LYS A 37 -8.30 8.34 -21.23
N ILE A 38 -8.54 8.64 -19.95
CA ILE A 38 -9.41 7.84 -19.10
C ILE A 38 -10.64 8.66 -18.79
N THR A 39 -11.80 8.19 -19.26
CA THR A 39 -13.10 8.76 -18.94
C THR A 39 -13.68 8.04 -17.73
N ILE A 40 -14.04 8.79 -16.70
CA ILE A 40 -14.49 8.26 -15.40
C ILE A 40 -15.92 8.72 -15.18
N ASN A 41 -16.83 7.78 -14.94
CA ASN A 41 -18.27 8.01 -14.69
C ASN A 41 -18.93 8.87 -15.77
N ASN A 42 -18.42 8.83 -17.01
CA ASN A 42 -18.86 9.66 -18.14
C ASN A 42 -18.77 11.18 -17.94
N GLU A 43 -18.14 11.66 -16.86
CA GLU A 43 -18.08 13.07 -16.50
C GLU A 43 -16.64 13.59 -16.44
N THR A 44 -15.73 12.86 -15.82
CA THR A 44 -14.35 13.30 -15.61
C THR A 44 -13.41 12.67 -16.64
N ILE A 45 -12.62 13.49 -17.33
CA ILE A 45 -11.61 13.01 -18.28
C ILE A 45 -10.23 13.41 -17.77
N ILE A 46 -9.34 12.43 -17.65
CA ILE A 46 -7.92 12.65 -17.33
C ILE A 46 -7.03 12.17 -18.47
N GLU A 47 -5.94 12.90 -18.72
CA GLU A 47 -4.91 12.51 -19.68
C GLU A 47 -3.67 12.05 -18.95
N VAL A 48 -3.27 10.80 -19.16
CA VAL A 48 -2.22 10.12 -18.40
C VAL A 48 -1.18 9.47 -19.31
N ASP A 49 -0.02 9.17 -18.75
CA ASP A 49 0.97 8.34 -19.43
C ASP A 49 0.63 6.84 -19.25
N GLY A 50 0.75 6.10 -20.34
CA GLY A 50 0.45 4.67 -20.31
C GLY A 50 1.54 3.82 -19.64
N GLY A 51 1.20 2.55 -19.35
CA GLY A 51 2.13 1.53 -18.86
C GLY A 51 2.01 1.19 -17.38
N GLY A 52 1.42 2.06 -16.56
CA GLY A 52 1.09 1.77 -15.16
C GLY A 52 -0.11 0.85 -14.99
N THR A 53 -0.44 0.50 -13.74
CA THR A 53 -1.73 -0.09 -13.39
C THR A 53 -2.78 1.01 -13.32
N LEU A 54 -4.05 0.67 -13.56
CA LEU A 54 -5.15 1.63 -13.40
C LEU A 54 -5.17 2.22 -11.98
N LEU A 55 -4.98 1.39 -10.95
CA LEU A 55 -4.88 1.82 -9.56
C LEU A 55 -3.79 2.90 -9.36
N SER A 56 -2.56 2.64 -9.81
CA SER A 56 -1.45 3.58 -9.65
C SER A 56 -1.64 4.85 -10.50
N THR A 57 -2.18 4.69 -11.70
CA THR A 57 -2.42 5.82 -12.61
C THR A 57 -3.50 6.75 -12.07
N LEU A 58 -4.60 6.21 -11.56
CA LEU A 58 -5.65 7.00 -10.91
C LEU A 58 -5.11 7.69 -9.65
N GLY A 59 -4.38 6.96 -8.79
CA GLY A 59 -3.78 7.52 -7.59
C GLY A 59 -2.82 8.69 -7.87
N ASN A 60 -2.01 8.60 -8.92
CA ASN A 60 -1.12 9.70 -9.35
C ASN A 60 -1.88 10.94 -9.86
N ASN A 61 -3.16 10.79 -10.15
CA ASN A 61 -4.05 11.88 -10.58
C ASN A 61 -5.09 12.28 -9.51
N GLY A 62 -4.84 11.90 -8.24
CA GLY A 62 -5.70 12.29 -7.12
C GLY A 62 -6.99 11.49 -6.97
N ILE A 63 -7.14 10.36 -7.69
CA ILE A 63 -8.32 9.50 -7.64
C ILE A 63 -7.91 8.17 -6.99
N TYR A 64 -8.31 7.98 -5.74
CA TYR A 64 -7.79 6.89 -4.92
C TYR A 64 -8.80 5.76 -4.77
N LEU A 65 -8.63 4.69 -5.53
CA LEU A 65 -9.37 3.45 -5.30
C LEU A 65 -8.93 2.79 -3.99
N PRO A 66 -9.85 2.19 -3.23
CA PRO A 66 -9.51 1.44 -2.03
C PRO A 66 -8.47 0.35 -2.33
N SER A 67 -7.42 0.24 -1.50
CA SER A 67 -6.39 -0.80 -1.73
C SER A 67 -5.62 -1.13 -0.45
N ALA A 68 -6.17 -1.98 0.40
CA ALA A 68 -5.48 -2.41 1.63
C ALA A 68 -4.20 -3.21 1.36
N CYS A 69 -4.12 -3.98 0.25
CA CYS A 69 -2.93 -4.75 -0.13
C CYS A 69 -1.87 -3.93 -0.89
N GLY A 70 -2.16 -2.64 -1.18
CA GLY A 70 -1.25 -1.77 -1.95
C GLY A 70 -0.99 -2.22 -3.38
N GLY A 71 -1.98 -2.84 -4.02
CA GLY A 71 -1.88 -3.27 -5.41
C GLY A 71 -1.47 -4.74 -5.61
N GLY A 72 -1.38 -5.53 -4.53
CA GLY A 72 -1.01 -6.94 -4.57
C GLY A 72 -2.10 -7.90 -5.11
N GLY A 73 -3.30 -7.40 -5.43
CA GLY A 73 -4.39 -8.22 -6.00
C GLY A 73 -5.14 -9.09 -5.00
N THR A 74 -4.84 -9.02 -3.70
CA THR A 74 -5.35 -9.96 -2.69
C THR A 74 -6.52 -9.44 -1.85
N CYS A 75 -6.65 -8.11 -1.65
CA CYS A 75 -7.71 -7.53 -0.82
C CYS A 75 -9.02 -7.32 -1.57
N VAL A 76 -9.01 -7.36 -2.89
CA VAL A 76 -10.18 -7.21 -3.78
C VAL A 76 -10.93 -5.88 -3.62
N GLN A 77 -10.33 -4.88 -2.97
CA GLN A 77 -11.00 -3.60 -2.68
C GLN A 77 -10.97 -2.61 -3.85
N CYS A 78 -9.96 -2.71 -4.75
CA CYS A 78 -9.81 -1.81 -5.89
C CYS A 78 -10.72 -2.18 -7.07
N LYS A 79 -11.93 -2.68 -6.76
CA LYS A 79 -12.94 -3.01 -7.77
C LYS A 79 -13.42 -1.74 -8.48
N CYS A 80 -13.52 -1.83 -9.80
CA CYS A 80 -14.15 -0.82 -10.64
C CYS A 80 -14.71 -1.50 -11.88
N ILE A 81 -15.64 -0.85 -12.58
CA ILE A 81 -16.12 -1.33 -13.86
C ILE A 81 -15.21 -0.74 -14.94
N VAL A 82 -14.71 -1.57 -15.84
CA VAL A 82 -13.88 -1.12 -16.98
C VAL A 82 -14.63 -1.47 -18.26
N GLU A 83 -15.41 -0.51 -18.76
CA GLU A 83 -16.25 -0.70 -19.91
C GLU A 83 -15.45 -0.94 -21.19
N SER A 84 -14.32 -0.21 -21.34
CA SER A 84 -13.42 -0.35 -22.49
C SER A 84 -11.96 -0.02 -22.13
N GLY A 85 -11.01 -0.49 -22.95
CA GLY A 85 -9.58 -0.19 -22.82
C GLY A 85 -8.83 -1.01 -21.78
N GLY A 86 -9.52 -1.87 -21.01
CA GLY A 86 -8.91 -2.69 -19.97
C GLY A 86 -8.45 -4.09 -20.41
N GLY A 87 -8.73 -4.46 -21.67
CA GLY A 87 -8.52 -5.82 -22.15
C GLY A 87 -9.41 -6.86 -21.44
N GLY A 88 -9.17 -8.14 -21.69
CA GLY A 88 -9.92 -9.24 -21.04
C GLY A 88 -9.58 -9.40 -19.55
N ILE A 89 -10.49 -10.06 -18.81
CA ILE A 89 -10.23 -10.42 -17.40
C ILE A 89 -9.01 -11.35 -17.30
N LEU A 90 -8.18 -11.14 -16.30
CA LEU A 90 -6.99 -11.94 -16.08
C LEU A 90 -7.31 -13.18 -15.22
N PRO A 91 -6.61 -14.31 -15.41
CA PRO A 91 -6.76 -15.48 -14.54
C PRO A 91 -6.53 -15.19 -13.05
N THR A 92 -5.77 -14.15 -12.73
CA THR A 92 -5.53 -13.68 -11.35
C THR A 92 -6.70 -12.90 -10.77
N GLU A 93 -7.59 -12.36 -11.60
CA GLU A 93 -8.78 -11.61 -11.18
C GLU A 93 -10.01 -12.50 -11.12
N GLU A 94 -10.11 -13.47 -12.02
CA GLU A 94 -11.30 -14.31 -12.22
C GLU A 94 -11.84 -14.96 -10.94
N PRO A 95 -11.00 -15.49 -10.01
CA PRO A 95 -11.50 -16.09 -8.76
C PRO A 95 -12.19 -15.11 -7.80
N HIS A 96 -12.02 -13.81 -8.01
CA HIS A 96 -12.54 -12.76 -7.14
C HIS A 96 -13.88 -12.20 -7.60
N PHE A 97 -14.39 -12.67 -8.75
CA PHE A 97 -15.62 -12.16 -9.35
C PHE A 97 -16.61 -13.27 -9.67
N SER A 98 -17.88 -13.00 -9.44
CA SER A 98 -18.96 -13.83 -9.92
C SER A 98 -19.11 -13.70 -11.45
N ARG A 99 -19.77 -14.67 -12.09
CA ARG A 99 -20.07 -14.59 -13.53
C ARG A 99 -20.86 -13.33 -13.91
N LYS A 100 -21.72 -12.84 -13.02
CA LYS A 100 -22.49 -11.61 -13.22
C LYS A 100 -21.59 -10.38 -13.21
N GLU A 101 -20.65 -10.30 -12.26
CA GLU A 101 -19.69 -9.20 -12.18
C GLU A 101 -18.73 -9.21 -13.38
N ILE A 102 -18.28 -10.38 -13.84
CA ILE A 102 -17.46 -10.49 -15.05
C ILE A 102 -18.24 -9.98 -16.28
N ALA A 103 -19.50 -10.36 -16.41
CA ALA A 103 -20.36 -9.91 -17.51
C ALA A 103 -20.67 -8.39 -17.42
N ALA A 104 -20.63 -7.82 -16.23
CA ALA A 104 -20.76 -6.38 -15.96
C ALA A 104 -19.41 -5.65 -15.97
N HIS A 105 -18.37 -6.23 -16.53
CA HIS A 105 -17.03 -5.64 -16.70
C HIS A 105 -16.30 -5.22 -15.42
N TRP A 106 -16.64 -5.85 -14.28
CA TRP A 106 -15.90 -5.62 -13.04
C TRP A 106 -14.46 -6.12 -13.15
N ARG A 107 -13.52 -5.30 -12.69
CA ARG A 107 -12.09 -5.57 -12.74
C ARG A 107 -11.41 -5.11 -11.42
N LEU A 108 -10.21 -5.62 -11.19
CA LEU A 108 -9.33 -5.10 -10.14
C LEU A 108 -8.41 -4.02 -10.71
N GLY A 109 -8.58 -2.76 -10.32
CA GLY A 109 -7.78 -1.64 -10.82
C GLY A 109 -6.25 -1.86 -10.69
N CYS A 110 -5.82 -2.64 -9.71
CA CYS A 110 -4.39 -3.00 -9.55
C CYS A 110 -3.88 -4.03 -10.58
N GLN A 111 -4.76 -4.76 -11.25
CA GLN A 111 -4.39 -5.76 -12.27
C GLN A 111 -4.55 -5.21 -13.69
N VAL A 112 -5.43 -4.24 -13.90
CA VAL A 112 -5.65 -3.61 -15.19
C VAL A 112 -4.48 -2.71 -15.56
N LYS A 113 -3.94 -2.85 -16.77
CA LYS A 113 -2.87 -1.99 -17.31
C LYS A 113 -3.44 -0.92 -18.22
N VAL A 114 -2.99 0.31 -18.01
CA VAL A 114 -3.36 1.47 -18.86
C VAL A 114 -2.51 1.42 -20.13
N LYS A 115 -3.10 1.02 -21.24
CA LYS A 115 -2.41 0.86 -22.53
C LYS A 115 -3.04 1.65 -23.69
N GLU A 116 -4.31 1.95 -23.57
CA GLU A 116 -5.13 2.64 -24.56
C GLU A 116 -6.20 3.47 -23.85
N ASP A 117 -6.98 4.27 -24.60
CA ASP A 117 -8.06 5.05 -24.02
C ASP A 117 -9.07 4.14 -23.31
N MET A 118 -9.54 4.57 -22.14
CA MET A 118 -10.37 3.77 -21.26
C MET A 118 -11.65 4.50 -20.85
N HIS A 119 -12.72 3.72 -20.70
CA HIS A 119 -13.93 4.15 -20.01
C HIS A 119 -14.10 3.30 -18.76
N ILE A 120 -14.20 3.96 -17.60
CA ILE A 120 -14.35 3.30 -16.32
C ILE A 120 -15.46 3.91 -15.48
N GLU A 121 -16.08 3.10 -14.65
CA GLU A 121 -16.97 3.55 -13.59
C GLU A 121 -16.40 3.21 -12.24
N VAL A 122 -16.39 4.18 -11.35
CA VAL A 122 -15.97 4.07 -9.96
C VAL A 122 -17.10 4.55 -9.04
N GLU A 123 -17.13 4.10 -7.80
CA GLU A 123 -18.10 4.59 -6.82
C GLU A 123 -17.96 6.11 -6.64
N GLU A 124 -19.08 6.83 -6.50
CA GLU A 124 -19.09 8.30 -6.36
C GLU A 124 -18.21 8.79 -5.21
N GLY A 125 -18.12 8.03 -4.12
CA GLY A 125 -17.25 8.34 -2.98
C GLY A 125 -15.75 8.35 -3.29
N VAL A 126 -15.33 7.86 -4.45
CA VAL A 126 -13.93 7.89 -4.92
C VAL A 126 -13.57 9.22 -5.56
N LEU A 127 -14.58 9.93 -6.08
CA LEU A 127 -14.44 11.27 -6.65
C LEU A 127 -14.68 12.31 -5.55
N GLY A 128 -13.76 13.26 -5.39
CA GLY A 128 -13.88 14.30 -4.36
C GLY A 128 -13.21 13.97 -3.03
N ILE A 129 -12.27 13.04 -3.02
CA ILE A 129 -11.45 12.74 -1.84
C ILE A 129 -10.69 14.01 -1.42
N LYS A 130 -10.85 14.36 -0.16
CA LYS A 130 -10.07 15.41 0.49
C LYS A 130 -8.82 14.80 1.14
N GLU A 131 -7.74 15.55 1.10
CA GLU A 131 -6.50 15.23 1.81
C GLU A 131 -6.26 16.25 2.91
N TRP A 132 -5.93 15.79 4.09
CA TRP A 132 -5.60 16.63 5.23
C TRP A 132 -4.22 16.31 5.79
N GLN A 133 -3.57 17.32 6.32
CA GLN A 133 -2.51 17.15 7.29
C GLN A 133 -3.19 16.93 8.65
N ALA A 134 -2.97 15.76 9.23
CA ALA A 134 -3.52 15.40 10.52
C ALA A 134 -2.42 15.41 11.58
N THR A 135 -2.76 15.73 12.82
CA THR A 135 -1.83 15.73 13.94
C THR A 135 -2.08 14.51 14.82
N VAL A 136 -1.04 13.79 15.19
CA VAL A 136 -1.13 12.64 16.11
C VAL A 136 -1.44 13.16 17.52
N VAL A 137 -2.57 12.75 18.08
CA VAL A 137 -2.99 13.14 19.45
C VAL A 137 -2.84 12.01 20.46
N SER A 138 -2.83 10.75 20.00
CA SER A 138 -2.58 9.57 20.84
C SER A 138 -1.97 8.44 20.03
N ASN A 139 -1.04 7.68 20.61
CA ASN A 139 -0.43 6.51 19.96
C ASN A 139 0.10 5.51 20.99
N PHE A 140 -0.78 4.87 21.74
CA PHE A 140 -0.44 3.92 22.80
C PHE A 140 -0.73 2.47 22.42
N ASN A 141 0.02 1.55 23.00
CA ASN A 141 -0.29 0.13 22.89
C ASN A 141 -1.49 -0.23 23.79
N VAL A 142 -2.54 -0.79 23.17
CA VAL A 142 -3.69 -1.39 23.89
C VAL A 142 -3.54 -2.91 24.04
N ALA A 143 -2.62 -3.49 23.25
CA ALA A 143 -2.17 -4.87 23.40
C ALA A 143 -0.71 -4.97 22.93
N THR A 144 -0.02 -6.07 23.20
CA THR A 144 1.41 -6.26 22.89
C THR A 144 1.80 -5.81 21.48
N TYR A 145 0.96 -6.10 20.49
CA TYR A 145 1.24 -5.84 19.08
C TYR A 145 0.17 -4.96 18.40
N ILE A 146 -0.66 -4.28 19.18
CA ILE A 146 -1.75 -3.43 18.67
C ILE A 146 -1.68 -2.07 19.34
N LYS A 147 -1.68 -1.01 18.51
CA LYS A 147 -1.82 0.37 18.95
C LYS A 147 -3.20 0.90 18.68
N GLU A 148 -3.70 1.70 19.62
CA GLU A 148 -4.70 2.71 19.39
C GLU A 148 -3.97 3.96 18.88
N PHE A 149 -4.27 4.34 17.66
CA PHE A 149 -3.68 5.50 17.00
C PHE A 149 -4.77 6.51 16.70
N ILE A 150 -4.66 7.68 17.30
CA ILE A 150 -5.65 8.75 17.13
C ILE A 150 -4.97 9.95 16.50
N VAL A 151 -5.57 10.44 15.42
CA VAL A 151 -5.18 11.69 14.77
C VAL A 151 -6.32 12.69 14.80
N GLU A 152 -5.99 13.98 14.84
CA GLU A 152 -6.94 15.07 14.69
C GLU A 152 -6.76 15.74 13.33
N ILE A 153 -7.86 15.88 12.59
CA ILE A 153 -7.92 16.57 11.29
C ILE A 153 -8.41 18.01 11.47
N PRO A 154 -8.08 18.96 10.56
CA PRO A 154 -8.36 20.38 10.74
C PRO A 154 -9.84 20.76 10.63
N GLU A 155 -10.65 19.95 9.99
CA GLU A 155 -12.10 20.16 9.78
C GLU A 155 -12.89 18.87 10.04
N ASP A 156 -14.19 19.01 10.25
CA ASP A 156 -15.07 17.86 10.41
C ASP A 156 -15.17 17.06 9.11
N MET A 157 -15.17 15.74 9.27
CA MET A 157 -15.31 14.81 8.15
C MET A 157 -16.68 14.14 8.23
N ASP A 158 -17.46 14.30 7.17
CA ASP A 158 -18.72 13.55 7.02
C ASP A 158 -18.41 12.14 6.48
N TYR A 159 -18.70 11.12 7.27
CA TYR A 159 -18.49 9.73 6.88
C TYR A 159 -19.53 8.81 7.53
N LYS A 160 -19.64 7.60 7.02
CA LYS A 160 -20.49 6.55 7.61
C LYS A 160 -19.66 5.61 8.46
N ALA A 161 -20.21 5.12 9.54
CA ALA A 161 -19.56 4.10 10.37
C ALA A 161 -19.13 2.89 9.50
N GLY A 162 -17.91 2.38 9.73
CA GLY A 162 -17.28 1.36 8.90
C GLY A 162 -16.52 1.91 7.69
N GLY A 163 -16.44 3.22 7.53
CA GLY A 163 -15.59 3.87 6.55
C GLY A 163 -14.11 3.61 6.81
N TYR A 164 -13.30 3.97 5.84
CA TYR A 164 -11.84 3.87 5.93
C TYR A 164 -11.17 5.18 5.50
N ILE A 165 -9.97 5.39 5.99
CA ILE A 165 -9.07 6.45 5.51
C ILE A 165 -7.86 5.84 4.82
N GLN A 166 -7.22 6.65 3.98
CA GLN A 166 -5.94 6.30 3.38
C GLN A 166 -4.85 7.14 4.01
N ILE A 167 -3.79 6.48 4.46
CA ILE A 167 -2.62 7.14 5.05
C ILE A 167 -1.50 7.11 4.04
N LYS A 168 -0.93 8.27 3.74
CA LYS A 168 0.30 8.41 2.96
C LYS A 168 1.49 8.20 3.88
N ILE A 169 2.34 7.27 3.50
CA ILE A 169 3.57 6.95 4.21
C ILE A 169 4.75 7.45 3.36
N PRO A 170 5.52 8.41 3.83
CA PRO A 170 6.65 8.95 3.08
C PRO A 170 7.79 7.92 2.99
N LYS A 171 8.78 8.21 2.16
CA LYS A 171 10.05 7.50 2.18
C LYS A 171 10.67 7.62 3.58
N CYS A 172 10.93 6.49 4.24
CA CYS A 172 11.46 6.46 5.60
C CYS A 172 12.15 5.13 5.93
N ILE A 173 12.91 5.15 7.01
CA ILE A 173 13.46 3.96 7.66
C ILE A 173 12.99 4.01 9.11
N VAL A 174 12.41 2.92 9.58
CA VAL A 174 11.92 2.79 10.96
C VAL A 174 12.61 1.62 11.64
N LYS A 175 13.30 1.88 12.73
CA LYS A 175 13.85 0.85 13.61
C LYS A 175 12.85 0.56 14.73
N PHE A 176 12.54 -0.69 14.93
CA PHE A 176 11.57 -1.08 15.96
C PHE A 176 12.07 -0.77 17.38
N SER A 177 13.38 -0.69 17.56
CA SER A 177 14.01 -0.25 18.82
C SER A 177 13.76 1.22 19.18
N GLU A 178 13.29 2.04 18.21
CA GLU A 178 13.01 3.47 18.40
C GLU A 178 11.50 3.76 18.59
N MET A 179 10.66 2.72 18.46
CA MET A 179 9.22 2.83 18.64
C MET A 179 8.87 3.01 20.13
N ASP A 180 7.95 3.91 20.41
CA ASP A 180 7.32 3.99 21.73
C ASP A 180 6.23 2.91 21.81
N ILE A 181 6.40 1.93 22.66
CA ILE A 181 5.47 0.82 22.90
C ILE A 181 4.82 0.89 24.28
N SER A 182 4.70 2.10 24.82
CA SER A 182 4.05 2.35 26.10
C SER A 182 2.59 1.89 26.07
N ALA A 183 2.17 1.28 27.16
CA ALA A 183 0.78 0.88 27.35
C ALA A 183 -0.12 2.09 27.53
N HIS A 184 -1.38 1.98 27.05
CA HIS A 184 -2.37 3.03 27.23
C HIS A 184 -2.61 3.29 28.73
N PRO A 185 -2.50 4.54 29.20
CA PRO A 185 -2.55 4.85 30.64
C PRO A 185 -3.90 4.53 31.29
N ASP A 186 -5.01 4.64 30.55
CA ASP A 186 -6.34 4.34 31.08
C ASP A 186 -6.59 2.84 31.20
N ASP A 187 -6.04 2.04 30.28
CA ASP A 187 -6.18 0.57 30.30
C ASP A 187 -5.19 -0.09 31.26
N HIS A 188 -4.02 0.53 31.44
CA HIS A 188 -2.92 0.00 32.27
C HIS A 188 -2.33 1.08 33.19
N PRO A 189 -3.12 1.59 34.14
CA PRO A 189 -2.68 2.67 35.03
C PRO A 189 -1.46 2.22 35.88
N GLY A 190 -0.37 3.00 35.77
CA GLY A 190 0.87 2.73 36.48
C GLY A 190 1.79 1.65 35.86
N GLU A 191 1.41 1.06 34.73
CA GLU A 191 2.18 0.03 34.01
C GLU A 191 2.60 0.46 32.58
N PRO A 192 3.28 1.60 32.38
CA PRO A 192 3.58 2.10 31.05
C PRO A 192 4.44 1.13 30.24
N ASN A 193 5.28 0.32 30.87
CA ASN A 193 6.20 -0.60 30.23
C ASN A 193 5.65 -2.04 30.11
N LYS A 194 4.35 -2.24 30.27
CA LYS A 194 3.70 -3.55 30.30
C LYS A 194 4.10 -4.48 29.14
N PHE A 195 4.24 -3.93 27.95
CA PHE A 195 4.50 -4.70 26.73
C PHE A 195 5.98 -4.74 26.32
N VAL A 196 6.85 -3.92 26.96
CA VAL A 196 8.26 -3.76 26.57
C VAL A 196 9.04 -5.07 26.64
N GLN A 197 8.82 -5.84 27.70
CA GLN A 197 9.55 -7.09 27.90
C GLN A 197 9.26 -8.13 26.79
N GLU A 198 8.01 -8.23 26.34
CA GLU A 198 7.65 -9.17 25.27
C GLU A 198 8.29 -8.79 23.93
N TRP A 199 8.53 -7.50 23.69
CA TRP A 199 9.23 -7.03 22.50
C TRP A 199 10.74 -7.23 22.57
N ALA A 200 11.32 -7.10 23.77
CA ALA A 200 12.77 -7.22 23.98
C ALA A 200 13.22 -8.68 24.15
N ASP A 201 12.57 -9.41 25.06
CA ASP A 201 13.02 -10.72 25.55
C ASP A 201 12.21 -11.88 24.99
N GLY A 202 11.14 -11.58 24.27
CA GLY A 202 10.29 -12.60 23.65
C GLY A 202 11.04 -13.39 22.57
N PRO A 203 10.52 -14.57 22.21
CA PRO A 203 11.17 -15.45 21.23
C PRO A 203 11.35 -14.80 19.86
N PHE A 204 10.64 -13.70 19.63
CA PHE A 204 10.60 -13.01 18.34
C PHE A 204 11.56 -11.83 18.23
N ARG A 205 12.16 -11.35 19.32
CA ARG A 205 13.13 -10.23 19.28
C ARG A 205 12.68 -9.09 18.36
N MET A 206 11.48 -8.56 18.59
CA MET A 206 10.84 -7.56 17.72
C MET A 206 11.69 -6.30 17.54
N LEU A 207 12.45 -5.90 18.57
CA LEU A 207 13.27 -4.69 18.56
C LEU A 207 14.45 -4.74 17.57
N ASP A 208 14.83 -5.93 17.09
CA ASP A 208 15.89 -6.10 16.08
C ASP A 208 15.41 -5.77 14.64
N LEU A 209 14.10 -5.62 14.44
CA LEU A 209 13.54 -5.39 13.13
C LEU A 209 13.77 -3.95 12.63
N VAL A 210 13.96 -3.82 11.33
CA VAL A 210 14.06 -2.54 10.63
C VAL A 210 13.18 -2.57 9.40
N MET A 211 12.25 -1.63 9.32
CA MET A 211 11.43 -1.41 8.12
C MET A 211 12.07 -0.35 7.24
N LYS A 212 12.09 -0.59 5.92
CA LYS A 212 12.54 0.35 4.91
C LYS A 212 11.43 0.66 3.94
N ASN A 213 11.24 1.92 3.65
CA ASN A 213 10.32 2.40 2.62
C ASN A 213 11.08 3.36 1.70
N ASP A 214 11.31 2.97 0.46
CA ASP A 214 12.14 3.73 -0.48
C ASP A 214 11.33 4.75 -1.30
N GLU A 215 10.01 4.65 -1.28
CA GLU A 215 9.09 5.53 -2.01
C GLU A 215 7.83 5.82 -1.19
N GLU A 216 7.11 6.89 -1.53
CA GLU A 216 5.82 7.17 -0.91
C GLU A 216 4.82 6.06 -1.26
N VAL A 217 4.13 5.56 -0.24
CA VAL A 217 3.08 4.55 -0.41
C VAL A 217 1.82 4.96 0.35
N VAL A 218 0.66 4.52 -0.14
CA VAL A 218 -0.64 4.77 0.48
C VAL A 218 -1.23 3.46 0.96
N ARG A 219 -1.80 3.45 2.17
CA ARG A 219 -2.49 2.28 2.74
C ARG A 219 -3.79 2.68 3.38
N ALA A 220 -4.82 1.85 3.15
CA ALA A 220 -6.14 2.03 3.74
C ALA A 220 -6.22 1.39 5.12
N TYR A 221 -6.88 2.09 6.05
CA TYR A 221 -7.22 1.62 7.39
C TYR A 221 -8.68 1.90 7.69
N SER A 222 -9.39 0.90 8.18
CA SER A 222 -10.76 1.08 8.67
C SER A 222 -10.74 1.94 9.92
N MET A 223 -11.65 2.91 9.98
CA MET A 223 -11.81 3.76 11.15
C MET A 223 -12.48 2.99 12.28
N ALA A 224 -11.92 3.07 13.48
CA ALA A 224 -12.50 2.57 14.71
C ALA A 224 -13.39 3.63 15.38
N SER A 225 -13.17 4.92 15.07
CA SER A 225 -14.02 6.02 15.49
C SER A 225 -15.40 6.00 14.78
N TYR A 226 -16.38 6.66 15.37
CA TYR A 226 -17.69 6.88 14.75
C TYR A 226 -17.92 8.38 14.46
N PRO A 227 -18.84 8.74 13.55
CA PRO A 227 -18.97 10.10 13.04
C PRO A 227 -19.14 11.21 14.11
N ALA A 228 -19.80 10.89 15.24
CA ALA A 228 -20.02 11.88 16.29
C ALA A 228 -18.76 12.24 17.10
N GLU A 229 -17.64 11.56 16.92
CA GLU A 229 -16.33 11.94 17.48
C GLU A 229 -15.70 13.15 16.76
N GLY A 230 -16.31 13.59 15.66
CA GLY A 230 -15.94 14.82 14.96
C GLY A 230 -14.60 14.66 14.24
N ARG A 231 -13.63 15.53 14.59
CA ARG A 231 -12.33 15.61 13.93
C ARG A 231 -11.31 14.55 14.39
N ARG A 232 -11.65 13.73 15.37
CA ARG A 232 -10.76 12.69 15.87
C ARG A 232 -11.02 11.38 15.12
N ILE A 233 -9.97 10.89 14.49
CA ILE A 233 -10.01 9.63 13.76
C ILE A 233 -9.16 8.62 14.49
N MET A 234 -9.80 7.54 14.95
CA MET A 234 -9.15 6.45 15.66
C MET A 234 -8.94 5.26 14.74
N LEU A 235 -7.77 4.66 14.83
CA LEU A 235 -7.42 3.41 14.17
C LEU A 235 -6.89 2.42 15.21
N ASN A 236 -7.27 1.15 15.07
CA ASN A 236 -6.60 0.05 15.78
C ASN A 236 -5.63 -0.63 14.81
N VAL A 237 -4.34 -0.45 15.05
CA VAL A 237 -3.28 -0.87 14.13
C VAL A 237 -2.48 -2.00 14.74
N ARG A 238 -2.50 -3.17 14.09
CA ARG A 238 -1.60 -4.28 14.43
C ARG A 238 -0.30 -4.14 13.67
N VAL A 239 0.85 -4.25 14.37
CA VAL A 239 2.16 -4.28 13.70
C VAL A 239 2.29 -5.54 12.85
N ALA A 240 2.71 -5.36 11.61
CA ALA A 240 2.95 -6.47 10.68
C ALA A 240 4.45 -6.80 10.64
N ALA A 241 4.84 -7.80 11.43
CA ALA A 241 6.19 -8.36 11.41
C ALA A 241 6.38 -9.31 10.20
N PRO A 242 7.62 -9.56 9.77
CA PRO A 242 7.93 -10.60 8.80
C PRO A 242 7.45 -11.98 9.27
N PRO A 243 7.31 -12.97 8.40
CA PRO A 243 7.11 -14.35 8.82
C PRO A 243 8.31 -14.84 9.66
N PHE A 244 8.02 -15.58 10.72
CA PHE A 244 9.05 -16.15 11.59
C PHE A 244 9.31 -17.61 11.23
N ASP A 245 10.56 -17.92 10.88
CA ASP A 245 11.01 -19.29 10.65
C ASP A 245 11.30 -19.97 12.01
N ARG A 246 10.36 -20.80 12.45
CA ARG A 246 10.47 -21.52 13.72
C ARG A 246 11.60 -22.54 13.73
N ASN A 247 11.98 -23.10 12.57
CA ASN A 247 13.05 -24.09 12.49
C ASN A 247 14.42 -23.42 12.60
N ALA A 248 14.58 -22.26 11.96
CA ALA A 248 15.80 -21.46 12.01
C ALA A 248 15.83 -20.48 13.20
N ASN A 249 14.74 -20.39 13.97
CA ASN A 249 14.55 -19.47 15.10
C ASN A 249 14.94 -18.01 14.77
N ARG A 250 14.44 -17.52 13.62
CA ARG A 250 14.73 -16.16 13.12
C ARG A 250 13.61 -15.62 12.24
N TRP A 251 13.56 -14.31 12.13
CA TRP A 251 12.74 -13.66 11.12
C TRP A 251 13.22 -13.99 9.71
N MET A 252 12.28 -14.20 8.79
CA MET A 252 12.60 -14.27 7.38
C MET A 252 13.10 -12.91 6.88
N ASN A 253 13.96 -12.91 5.86
CA ASN A 253 14.48 -11.68 5.26
C ASN A 253 13.43 -11.03 4.36
N VAL A 254 12.36 -10.55 4.97
CA VAL A 254 11.24 -9.83 4.34
C VAL A 254 11.08 -8.52 5.09
N ASN A 255 10.78 -7.44 4.36
CA ASN A 255 10.56 -6.14 4.98
C ASN A 255 9.30 -6.19 5.87
N PRO A 256 9.33 -5.65 7.09
CA PRO A 256 8.12 -5.47 7.90
C PRO A 256 7.06 -4.64 7.20
N GLY A 257 5.82 -4.71 7.66
CA GLY A 257 4.72 -3.94 7.10
C GLY A 257 4.98 -2.43 7.19
N ILE A 258 5.05 -1.77 6.02
CA ILE A 258 5.46 -0.36 5.91
C ILE A 258 4.56 0.54 6.74
N ALA A 259 3.24 0.51 6.50
CA ALA A 259 2.32 1.43 7.13
C ALA A 259 2.18 1.20 8.64
N SER A 260 2.07 -0.06 9.08
CA SER A 260 1.98 -0.37 10.50
C SER A 260 3.25 0.03 11.25
N SER A 261 4.43 -0.18 10.67
CA SER A 261 5.70 0.24 11.28
C SER A 261 5.82 1.76 11.34
N TYR A 262 5.39 2.47 10.30
CA TYR A 262 5.36 3.92 10.29
C TYR A 262 4.44 4.46 11.40
N ILE A 263 3.21 3.97 11.49
CA ILE A 263 2.24 4.38 12.52
C ILE A 263 2.78 4.09 13.93
N PHE A 264 3.40 2.92 14.14
CA PHE A 264 3.99 2.59 15.43
C PHE A 264 5.12 3.54 15.84
N ASN A 265 5.80 4.15 14.88
CA ASN A 265 6.90 5.10 15.12
C ASN A 265 6.44 6.55 15.26
N CYS A 266 5.22 6.89 14.84
CA CYS A 266 4.67 8.24 15.00
C CYS A 266 4.57 8.62 16.48
N LYS A 267 4.84 9.88 16.79
CA LYS A 267 4.78 10.44 18.15
C LYS A 267 3.65 11.46 18.23
N VAL A 268 3.17 11.68 19.44
CA VAL A 268 2.20 12.76 19.69
C VAL A 268 2.80 14.08 19.23
N GLY A 269 2.05 14.80 18.39
CA GLY A 269 2.45 16.07 17.79
C GLY A 269 3.03 15.97 16.37
N ASP A 270 3.30 14.76 15.86
CA ASP A 270 3.72 14.56 14.46
C ASP A 270 2.58 14.90 13.48
#